data_73d8f39ff9c66a36472cc5fddf72993b
#
_entry.id   73d8f39ff9c66a36472cc5fddf72993b
#
_cell.length_a   1.000
_cell.length_b   1.000
_cell.length_c   1.000
_cell.angle_alpha   90.00
_cell.angle_beta   90.00
_cell.angle_gamma   90.00
#
_symmetry.space_group_name_H-M   'P 1'
#
loop_
_entity.id
_entity.type
_entity.pdbx_description
1 polymer ?
#
loop_
_entity_poly.entity_id
_entity_poly.type
_entity_poly.pdbx_seq_one_letter_code
_entity_poly.pdbx_strand_id
1 'polypeptide(L)'
;TVLRGGAGSNAILLPDQTLENKQKFISQIMTSKSPVRSCDDVDEQALSYAEIKALCAGDPQIKEKMDLDVDVARLKVLKADHQSQQYRLEDKLMKYFPAEIEKTQGFIKGFQSDIRTVAAHPLPEEGFCGMEVNGTRFTEKAEAGEAILAICKANQSLEPVPLGSYRGFKMELSYDSFQKEYQVLLKGEMTHRVPIGTSAAGNIQRLDNALAGIPARLEKAEQQLDNLRSQQEAAQAELGKPFPQEAELAEKSARLAELDALLNMDDRENDDPDRERTTEKPSVLAELRDRAGRI
;
A
#
# COMPACT_ATOMS: atom_id res chain seq x y z
N THR A 1 -38.52 5.40 28.91
CA THR A 1 -39.54 4.40 28.52
C THR A 1 -39.13 3.82 27.18
N VAL A 2 -38.60 2.58 27.23
CA VAL A 2 -38.13 1.82 26.08
C VAL A 2 -39.34 1.16 25.44
N LEU A 3 -39.61 1.39 24.17
CA LEU A 3 -40.52 0.58 23.38
C LEU A 3 -39.68 -0.36 22.49
N ARG A 4 -39.66 -1.63 22.90
CA ARG A 4 -39.27 -2.76 22.09
C ARG A 4 -40.36 -3.03 21.07
N GLY A 5 -40.12 -2.76 19.80
CA GLY A 5 -40.93 -3.19 18.67
C GLY A 5 -40.31 -4.46 18.05
N GLY A 6 -41.09 -5.51 17.98
CA GLY A 6 -40.68 -6.84 17.55
C GLY A 6 -40.41 -6.96 16.07
N ALA A 7 -39.77 -8.10 15.77
CA ALA A 7 -39.39 -8.56 14.43
C ALA A 7 -40.57 -8.58 13.45
N GLY A 8 -40.36 -7.95 12.31
CA GLY A 8 -41.29 -8.00 11.18
C GLY A 8 -40.64 -7.42 9.92
N SER A 9 -40.35 -8.30 9.00
CA SER A 9 -40.04 -8.10 7.57
C SER A 9 -38.77 -7.31 7.19
N ASN A 10 -37.80 -8.03 6.60
CA ASN A 10 -36.59 -7.54 5.97
C ASN A 10 -36.78 -6.59 4.77
N ALA A 11 -38.01 -6.23 4.45
CA ALA A 11 -38.35 -5.39 3.28
C ALA A 11 -38.24 -3.88 3.53
N ILE A 12 -38.09 -3.44 4.79
CA ILE A 12 -38.07 -2.00 5.13
C ILE A 12 -36.65 -1.43 5.30
N LEU A 13 -35.63 -2.29 5.38
CA LEU A 13 -34.23 -1.84 5.61
C LEU A 13 -33.47 -1.47 4.33
N LEU A 14 -33.91 -1.91 3.15
CA LEU A 14 -33.25 -1.63 1.88
C LEU A 14 -33.25 -0.14 1.45
N PRO A 15 -34.34 0.64 1.64
CA PRO A 15 -34.31 2.06 1.29
C PRO A 15 -33.40 2.91 2.17
N ASP A 16 -33.26 2.56 3.46
CA ASP A 16 -32.43 3.33 4.38
C ASP A 16 -30.95 3.15 4.14
N GLN A 17 -30.49 1.93 3.81
CA GLN A 17 -29.08 1.68 3.48
C GLN A 17 -28.65 2.35 2.17
N THR A 18 -29.51 2.38 1.16
CA THR A 18 -29.25 3.11 -0.10
C THR A 18 -29.22 4.62 0.12
N LEU A 19 -30.07 5.16 0.98
CA LEU A 19 -30.06 6.58 1.34
C LEU A 19 -28.80 6.96 2.13
N GLU A 20 -28.40 6.14 3.10
CA GLU A 20 -27.14 6.34 3.86
C GLU A 20 -25.89 6.28 2.96
N ASN A 21 -25.85 5.37 2.00
CA ASN A 21 -24.74 5.26 1.05
C ASN A 21 -24.68 6.48 0.11
N LYS A 22 -25.84 6.95 -0.38
CA LYS A 22 -25.93 8.20 -1.15
C LYS A 22 -25.55 9.43 -0.33
N GLN A 23 -25.95 9.52 0.93
CA GLN A 23 -25.54 10.60 1.83
C GLN A 23 -24.03 10.55 2.14
N LYS A 24 -23.44 9.36 2.36
CA LYS A 24 -22.00 9.19 2.53
C LYS A 24 -21.22 9.63 1.29
N PHE A 25 -21.68 9.26 0.10
CA PHE A 25 -21.06 9.64 -1.17
C PHE A 25 -21.12 11.16 -1.39
N ILE A 26 -22.28 11.77 -1.18
CA ILE A 26 -22.44 13.24 -1.26
C ILE A 26 -21.55 13.96 -0.25
N SER A 27 -21.48 13.46 0.99
CA SER A 27 -20.61 13.99 2.04
C SER A 27 -19.12 13.88 1.69
N GLN A 28 -18.69 12.80 1.04
CA GLN A 28 -17.32 12.62 0.59
C GLN A 28 -16.94 13.60 -0.53
N ILE A 29 -17.84 13.84 -1.49
CA ILE A 29 -17.64 14.85 -2.55
C ILE A 29 -17.60 16.25 -1.95
N MET A 30 -18.49 16.58 -1.02
CA MET A 30 -18.58 17.91 -0.39
C MET A 30 -17.38 18.22 0.52
N THR A 31 -16.73 17.19 1.10
CA THR A 31 -15.59 17.36 2.01
C THR A 31 -14.23 17.23 1.33
N SER A 32 -14.16 17.13 -0.01
CA SER A 32 -12.92 16.98 -0.80
C SER A 32 -12.01 15.82 -0.35
N LYS A 33 -12.54 14.85 0.39
CA LYS A 33 -11.83 13.62 0.68
C LYS A 33 -11.91 12.74 -0.56
N SER A 34 -10.75 12.31 -1.06
CA SER A 34 -10.66 11.37 -2.20
C SER A 34 -11.64 10.24 -2.00
N PRO A 35 -12.59 10.01 -2.93
CA PRO A 35 -13.53 8.91 -2.80
C PRO A 35 -12.73 7.62 -2.72
N VAL A 36 -12.98 6.83 -1.70
CA VAL A 36 -12.49 5.44 -1.66
C VAL A 36 -13.04 4.79 -2.92
N ARG A 37 -12.16 4.23 -3.75
CA ARG A 37 -12.50 3.60 -5.06
C ARG A 37 -13.33 2.32 -4.95
N SER A 38 -14.01 2.09 -3.87
CA SER A 38 -15.04 1.07 -3.66
C SER A 38 -16.34 1.75 -3.26
N CYS A 39 -16.86 2.61 -4.13
CA CYS A 39 -18.28 2.63 -4.28
C CYS A 39 -18.56 1.41 -5.17
N ASP A 40 -19.08 0.34 -4.59
CA ASP A 40 -19.95 -0.54 -5.33
C ASP A 40 -21.10 0.36 -5.80
N ASP A 41 -20.92 0.99 -6.96
CA ASP A 41 -22.02 1.24 -7.84
C ASP A 41 -22.50 -0.17 -8.16
N VAL A 42 -23.31 -0.70 -7.25
CA VAL A 42 -24.34 -1.60 -7.66
C VAL A 42 -25.13 -0.72 -8.63
N ASP A 43 -24.78 -0.80 -9.91
CA ASP A 43 -25.74 -0.58 -10.96
C ASP A 43 -26.94 -1.37 -10.45
N GLU A 44 -27.93 -0.67 -9.87
CA GLU A 44 -29.27 -1.16 -9.79
C GLU A 44 -29.64 -1.31 -11.27
N GLN A 45 -29.22 -2.43 -11.86
CA GLN A 45 -29.84 -2.93 -13.07
C GLN A 45 -31.27 -3.15 -12.61
N ALA A 46 -32.06 -2.11 -12.79
CA ALA A 46 -33.49 -2.21 -12.59
C ALA A 46 -33.90 -3.39 -13.47
N LEU A 47 -34.25 -4.51 -12.82
CA LEU A 47 -34.73 -5.71 -13.51
C LEU A 47 -35.70 -5.23 -14.59
N SER A 48 -35.46 -5.61 -15.82
CA SER A 48 -36.38 -5.28 -16.91
C SER A 48 -37.73 -5.83 -16.54
N TYR A 49 -38.80 -5.23 -17.07
CA TYR A 49 -40.16 -5.71 -16.81
C TYR A 49 -40.31 -7.21 -17.18
N ALA A 50 -39.61 -7.69 -18.21
CA ALA A 50 -39.55 -9.08 -18.60
C ALA A 50 -38.87 -9.95 -17.53
N GLU A 51 -37.78 -9.53 -16.95
CA GLU A 51 -37.08 -10.23 -15.86
C GLU A 51 -37.95 -10.34 -14.60
N ILE A 52 -38.66 -9.27 -14.22
CA ILE A 52 -39.62 -9.30 -13.11
C ILE A 52 -40.76 -10.27 -13.40
N LYS A 53 -41.34 -10.23 -14.63
CA LYS A 53 -42.42 -11.11 -15.03
C LYS A 53 -42.00 -12.57 -15.01
N ALA A 54 -40.83 -12.90 -15.49
CA ALA A 54 -40.34 -14.26 -15.56
C ALA A 54 -39.85 -14.76 -14.19
N LEU A 55 -39.31 -13.91 -13.30
CA LEU A 55 -39.09 -14.23 -11.90
C LEU A 55 -40.43 -14.58 -11.18
N CYS A 56 -41.49 -13.84 -11.48
CA CYS A 56 -42.84 -14.15 -10.98
C CYS A 56 -43.41 -15.43 -11.59
N ALA A 57 -43.04 -15.76 -12.84
CA ALA A 57 -43.43 -16.99 -13.53
C ALA A 57 -42.60 -18.22 -13.11
N GLY A 58 -41.48 -18.01 -12.36
CA GLY A 58 -40.60 -19.10 -11.91
C GLY A 58 -39.71 -19.67 -13.00
N ASP A 59 -39.33 -18.86 -14.00
CA ASP A 59 -38.49 -19.29 -15.11
C ASP A 59 -37.07 -19.59 -14.65
N PRO A 60 -36.57 -20.83 -14.78
CA PRO A 60 -35.24 -21.21 -14.32
C PRO A 60 -34.11 -20.51 -15.10
N GLN A 61 -34.34 -20.06 -16.36
CA GLN A 61 -33.33 -19.42 -17.17
C GLN A 61 -32.97 -18.02 -16.65
N ILE A 62 -33.94 -17.29 -16.13
CA ILE A 62 -33.70 -15.98 -15.53
C ILE A 62 -32.93 -16.09 -14.23
N LYS A 63 -33.22 -17.10 -13.42
CA LYS A 63 -32.43 -17.35 -12.22
C LYS A 63 -30.98 -17.69 -12.59
N GLU A 64 -30.78 -18.57 -13.59
CA GLU A 64 -29.46 -18.93 -14.11
C GLU A 64 -28.71 -17.68 -14.62
N LYS A 65 -29.39 -16.79 -15.34
CA LYS A 65 -28.80 -15.52 -15.82
C LYS A 65 -28.33 -14.65 -14.66
N MET A 66 -29.17 -14.44 -13.64
CA MET A 66 -28.82 -13.61 -12.48
C MET A 66 -27.62 -14.18 -11.71
N ASP A 67 -27.58 -15.50 -11.50
CA ASP A 67 -26.46 -16.17 -10.84
C ASP A 67 -25.17 -16.01 -11.67
N LEU A 68 -25.28 -16.15 -13.00
CA LEU A 68 -24.15 -15.95 -13.93
C LEU A 68 -23.68 -14.49 -13.99
N ASP A 69 -24.59 -13.51 -13.97
CA ASP A 69 -24.22 -12.09 -13.93
C ASP A 69 -23.34 -11.77 -12.70
N VAL A 70 -23.74 -12.25 -11.53
CA VAL A 70 -22.96 -12.08 -10.30
C VAL A 70 -21.60 -12.78 -10.40
N ASP A 71 -21.58 -14.02 -10.90
CA ASP A 71 -20.35 -14.80 -11.04
C ASP A 71 -19.39 -14.14 -12.04
N VAL A 72 -19.88 -13.71 -13.20
CA VAL A 72 -19.09 -13.05 -14.25
C VAL A 72 -18.56 -11.71 -13.75
N ALA A 73 -19.39 -10.92 -13.05
CA ALA A 73 -18.95 -9.67 -12.44
C ALA A 73 -17.82 -9.91 -11.43
N ARG A 74 -17.96 -10.90 -10.55
CA ARG A 74 -16.93 -11.31 -9.59
C ARG A 74 -15.62 -11.72 -10.28
N LEU A 75 -15.72 -12.58 -11.32
CA LEU A 75 -14.54 -13.04 -12.05
C LEU A 75 -13.85 -11.91 -12.82
N LYS A 76 -14.59 -10.94 -13.35
CA LYS A 76 -14.04 -9.74 -13.97
C LYS A 76 -13.25 -8.89 -12.98
N VAL A 77 -13.76 -8.71 -11.75
CA VAL A 77 -13.05 -8.00 -10.68
C VAL A 77 -11.77 -8.74 -10.31
N LEU A 78 -11.81 -10.07 -10.13
CA LEU A 78 -10.62 -10.88 -9.85
C LEU A 78 -9.57 -10.79 -10.97
N LYS A 79 -10.01 -10.78 -12.23
CA LYS A 79 -9.13 -10.60 -13.40
C LYS A 79 -8.48 -9.22 -13.40
N ALA A 80 -9.23 -8.16 -13.12
CA ALA A 80 -8.70 -6.80 -13.02
C ALA A 80 -7.69 -6.66 -11.86
N ASP A 81 -7.95 -7.31 -10.73
CA ASP A 81 -7.01 -7.34 -9.60
C ASP A 81 -5.74 -8.11 -9.97
N HIS A 82 -5.85 -9.27 -10.60
CA HIS A 82 -4.71 -10.02 -11.12
C HIS A 82 -3.88 -9.17 -12.10
N GLN A 83 -4.50 -8.46 -13.04
CA GLN A 83 -3.78 -7.56 -13.94
C GLN A 83 -3.06 -6.43 -13.19
N SER A 84 -3.71 -5.85 -12.17
CA SER A 84 -3.09 -4.84 -11.31
C SER A 84 -1.88 -5.40 -10.55
N GLN A 85 -1.94 -6.65 -10.10
CA GLN A 85 -0.81 -7.34 -9.46
C GLN A 85 0.34 -7.55 -10.45
N GLN A 86 0.06 -7.95 -11.70
CA GLN A 86 1.06 -8.10 -12.75
C GLN A 86 1.78 -6.77 -13.03
N TYR A 87 1.08 -5.67 -13.18
CA TYR A 87 1.69 -4.34 -13.34
C TYR A 87 2.54 -3.92 -12.14
N ARG A 88 2.10 -4.22 -10.91
CA ARG A 88 2.91 -3.95 -9.70
C ARG A 88 4.18 -4.80 -9.65
N LEU A 89 4.13 -6.05 -10.09
CA LEU A 89 5.31 -6.91 -10.20
C LEU A 89 6.30 -6.37 -11.22
N GLU A 90 5.81 -5.98 -12.40
CA GLU A 90 6.63 -5.37 -13.45
C GLU A 90 7.34 -4.10 -12.95
N ASP A 91 6.60 -3.18 -12.30
CA ASP A 91 7.18 -1.95 -11.74
C ASP A 91 8.23 -2.23 -10.65
N LYS A 92 7.99 -3.24 -9.79
CA LYS A 92 8.98 -3.68 -8.81
C LYS A 92 10.23 -4.26 -9.46
N LEU A 93 10.09 -5.08 -10.49
CA LEU A 93 11.21 -5.68 -11.22
C LEU A 93 12.03 -4.64 -11.96
N MET A 94 11.38 -3.62 -12.53
CA MET A 94 12.07 -2.58 -13.30
C MET A 94 12.71 -1.51 -12.44
N LYS A 95 12.12 -1.16 -11.28
CA LYS A 95 12.57 0.00 -10.49
C LYS A 95 13.04 -0.39 -9.09
N TYR A 96 12.22 -1.10 -8.34
CA TYR A 96 12.47 -1.34 -6.92
C TYR A 96 13.67 -2.27 -6.69
N PHE A 97 13.65 -3.48 -7.28
CA PHE A 97 14.72 -4.45 -7.06
C PHE A 97 16.08 -3.98 -7.54
N PRO A 98 16.24 -3.40 -8.76
CA PRO A 98 17.54 -2.90 -9.20
C PRO A 98 18.10 -1.82 -8.27
N ALA A 99 17.27 -0.85 -7.86
CA ALA A 99 17.70 0.23 -6.98
C ALA A 99 18.10 -0.26 -5.57
N GLU A 100 17.32 -1.16 -4.95
CA GLU A 100 17.64 -1.69 -3.63
C GLU A 100 18.83 -2.65 -3.65
N ILE A 101 19.02 -3.42 -4.72
CA ILE A 101 20.19 -4.27 -4.93
C ILE A 101 21.44 -3.41 -5.05
N GLU A 102 21.43 -2.39 -5.89
CA GLU A 102 22.57 -1.46 -6.07
C GLU A 102 22.93 -0.77 -4.75
N LYS A 103 21.95 -0.25 -4.05
CA LYS A 103 22.13 0.39 -2.74
C LYS A 103 22.72 -0.58 -1.71
N THR A 104 22.20 -1.81 -1.63
CA THR A 104 22.69 -2.83 -0.69
C THR A 104 24.11 -3.25 -1.05
N GLN A 105 24.44 -3.40 -2.34
CA GLN A 105 25.81 -3.63 -2.79
C GLN A 105 26.76 -2.48 -2.44
N GLY A 106 26.27 -1.23 -2.49
CA GLY A 106 26.98 -0.06 -2.02
C GLY A 106 27.32 -0.17 -0.52
N PHE A 107 26.36 -0.58 0.31
CA PHE A 107 26.59 -0.79 1.75
C PHE A 107 27.61 -1.91 2.00
N ILE A 108 27.54 -3.03 1.28
CA ILE A 108 28.50 -4.12 1.39
C ILE A 108 29.93 -3.63 1.09
N LYS A 109 30.11 -2.90 -0.02
CA LYS A 109 31.41 -2.34 -0.39
C LYS A 109 31.93 -1.35 0.67
N GLY A 110 31.04 -0.51 1.19
CA GLY A 110 31.35 0.46 2.24
C GLY A 110 31.79 -0.23 3.53
N PHE A 111 31.03 -1.22 4.01
CA PHE A 111 31.41 -1.99 5.19
C PHE A 111 32.72 -2.76 5.01
N GLN A 112 32.95 -3.35 3.84
CA GLN A 112 34.23 -4.03 3.53
C GLN A 112 35.42 -3.05 3.57
N SER A 113 35.25 -1.83 3.10
CA SER A 113 36.25 -0.78 3.18
C SER A 113 36.53 -0.37 4.63
N ASP A 114 35.47 -0.17 5.41
CA ASP A 114 35.59 0.23 6.81
C ASP A 114 36.22 -0.88 7.68
N ILE A 115 35.93 -2.16 7.40
CA ILE A 115 36.61 -3.30 8.05
C ILE A 115 38.12 -3.27 7.78
N ARG A 116 38.54 -2.95 6.54
CA ARG A 116 39.97 -2.81 6.22
C ARG A 116 40.60 -1.64 6.99
N THR A 117 39.87 -0.53 7.13
CA THR A 117 40.32 0.62 7.92
C THR A 117 40.51 0.26 9.39
N VAL A 118 39.53 -0.46 9.97
CA VAL A 118 39.64 -0.99 11.36
C VAL A 118 40.85 -1.92 11.52
N ALA A 119 41.06 -2.81 10.55
CA ALA A 119 42.19 -3.78 10.55
C ALA A 119 43.56 -3.08 10.41
N ALA A 120 43.60 -1.98 9.67
CA ALA A 120 44.83 -1.14 9.56
C ALA A 120 45.15 -0.35 10.85
N HIS A 121 44.18 -0.16 11.74
CA HIS A 121 44.30 0.55 13.01
C HIS A 121 43.83 -0.33 14.18
N PRO A 122 44.55 -1.40 14.49
CA PRO A 122 44.17 -2.33 15.55
C PRO A 122 44.25 -1.69 16.94
N LEU A 123 43.49 -2.21 17.86
CA LEU A 123 43.65 -1.87 19.28
C LEU A 123 44.92 -2.51 19.83
N PRO A 124 45.76 -1.80 20.60
CA PRO A 124 46.88 -2.39 21.32
C PRO A 124 46.37 -3.30 22.47
N GLU A 125 47.27 -4.09 23.05
CA GLU A 125 46.94 -4.95 24.21
C GLU A 125 46.39 -4.17 25.39
N GLU A 126 46.83 -2.92 25.56
CA GLU A 126 46.36 -1.99 26.60
C GLU A 126 44.94 -1.46 26.32
N GLY A 127 44.35 -1.81 25.19
CA GLY A 127 42.92 -1.55 24.85
C GLY A 127 42.56 -0.13 24.42
N PHE A 128 43.59 0.77 24.22
CA PHE A 128 43.36 2.12 23.67
C PHE A 128 44.55 2.57 22.79
N CYS A 129 44.29 2.97 21.56
CA CYS A 129 45.34 3.38 20.61
C CYS A 129 45.62 4.89 20.56
N GLY A 130 45.03 5.63 21.49
CA GLY A 130 44.98 7.09 21.43
C GLY A 130 43.90 7.62 20.49
N MET A 131 43.54 8.86 20.72
CA MET A 131 42.46 9.56 20.00
C MET A 131 42.84 11.03 19.83
N GLU A 132 42.48 11.58 18.68
CA GLU A 132 42.56 13.03 18.49
C GLU A 132 41.16 13.64 18.71
N VAL A 133 41.08 14.61 19.60
CA VAL A 133 39.85 15.36 19.89
C VAL A 133 40.18 16.85 19.81
N ASN A 134 39.49 17.58 18.92
CA ASN A 134 39.69 19.02 18.72
C ASN A 134 41.17 19.43 18.55
N GLY A 135 41.94 18.65 17.76
CA GLY A 135 43.35 18.90 17.48
C GLY A 135 44.32 18.48 18.59
N THR A 136 43.84 17.99 19.73
CA THR A 136 44.64 17.48 20.84
C THR A 136 44.64 15.96 20.83
N ARG A 137 45.83 15.35 20.92
CA ARG A 137 45.96 13.89 20.98
C ARG A 137 45.97 13.43 22.45
N PHE A 138 45.06 12.54 22.74
CA PHE A 138 44.93 11.90 24.05
C PHE A 138 45.45 10.46 23.98
N THR A 139 46.20 10.06 24.99
CA THR A 139 46.72 8.70 25.15
C THR A 139 45.98 7.92 26.22
N GLU A 140 45.24 8.60 27.09
CA GLU A 140 44.42 7.99 28.12
C GLU A 140 42.95 7.96 27.72
N LYS A 141 42.32 6.78 27.92
CA LYS A 141 40.92 6.52 27.56
C LYS A 141 39.94 7.45 28.30
N ALA A 142 40.21 7.71 29.56
CA ALA A 142 39.34 8.54 30.40
C ALA A 142 39.41 10.01 29.97
N GLU A 143 40.61 10.54 29.74
CA GLU A 143 40.84 11.93 29.31
C GLU A 143 40.19 12.22 27.92
N ALA A 144 40.37 11.30 26.98
CA ALA A 144 39.72 11.39 25.66
C ALA A 144 38.19 11.45 25.76
N GLY A 145 37.63 10.62 26.64
CA GLY A 145 36.19 10.60 26.89
C GLY A 145 35.68 11.87 27.58
N GLU A 146 36.46 12.43 28.54
CA GLU A 146 36.13 13.71 29.18
C GLU A 146 36.20 14.87 28.20
N ALA A 147 37.18 14.89 27.29
CA ALA A 147 37.26 15.87 26.23
C ALA A 147 36.03 15.86 25.32
N ILE A 148 35.55 14.67 24.92
CA ILE A 148 34.30 14.52 24.15
C ILE A 148 33.12 15.09 24.94
N LEU A 149 32.98 14.74 26.23
CA LEU A 149 31.88 15.23 27.08
C LEU A 149 31.95 16.75 27.30
N ALA A 150 33.14 17.32 27.42
CA ALA A 150 33.31 18.78 27.50
C ALA A 150 32.83 19.48 26.24
N ILE A 151 33.15 18.95 25.05
CA ILE A 151 32.66 19.49 23.78
C ILE A 151 31.15 19.33 23.67
N CYS A 152 30.58 18.21 24.08
CA CYS A 152 29.11 18.04 24.12
C CYS A 152 28.42 19.11 24.97
N LYS A 153 28.98 19.44 26.12
CA LYS A 153 28.43 20.48 27.01
C LYS A 153 28.56 21.89 26.45
N ALA A 154 29.65 22.15 25.72
CA ALA A 154 29.92 23.45 25.11
C ALA A 154 29.20 23.67 23.78
N ASN A 155 28.82 22.59 23.10
CA ASN A 155 28.22 22.66 21.79
C ASN A 155 26.75 23.11 21.86
N GLN A 156 26.43 24.19 21.16
CA GLN A 156 25.05 24.69 20.97
C GLN A 156 24.57 24.56 19.52
N SER A 157 25.40 23.97 18.64
CA SER A 157 25.05 23.79 17.24
C SER A 157 24.17 22.55 17.06
N LEU A 158 23.16 22.67 16.21
CA LEU A 158 22.37 21.55 15.70
C LEU A 158 23.02 20.85 14.51
N GLU A 159 23.96 21.52 13.84
CA GLU A 159 24.72 20.94 12.73
C GLU A 159 25.90 20.11 13.25
N PRO A 160 26.30 19.05 12.53
CA PRO A 160 27.47 18.26 12.89
C PRO A 160 28.75 19.11 12.94
N VAL A 161 29.50 18.98 14.03
CA VAL A 161 30.77 19.72 14.24
C VAL A 161 31.93 18.74 14.20
N PRO A 162 33.03 19.05 13.51
CA PRO A 162 34.23 18.23 13.53
C PRO A 162 34.72 17.99 14.95
N LEU A 163 34.98 16.73 15.31
CA LEU A 163 35.43 16.36 16.66
C LEU A 163 36.88 15.90 16.66
N GLY A 164 37.36 15.27 15.59
CA GLY A 164 38.73 14.75 15.51
C GLY A 164 38.81 13.44 14.73
N SER A 165 39.69 12.53 15.19
CA SER A 165 39.87 11.23 14.52
C SER A 165 40.09 10.10 15.54
N TYR A 166 39.57 8.90 15.19
CA TYR A 166 39.78 7.69 15.97
C TYR A 166 39.87 6.46 15.05
N ARG A 167 40.93 5.68 15.20
CA ARG A 167 41.17 4.42 14.46
C ARG A 167 40.95 4.55 12.93
N GLY A 168 41.47 5.64 12.35
CA GLY A 168 41.37 5.91 10.92
C GLY A 168 40.04 6.51 10.48
N PHE A 169 39.06 6.67 11.36
CA PHE A 169 37.78 7.31 11.10
C PHE A 169 37.80 8.76 11.54
N LYS A 170 37.26 9.66 10.72
CA LYS A 170 36.97 11.05 11.14
C LYS A 170 35.77 11.03 12.08
N MET A 171 35.83 11.87 13.11
CA MET A 171 34.74 12.01 14.06
C MET A 171 34.06 13.35 13.90
N GLU A 172 32.74 13.34 13.92
CA GLU A 172 31.89 14.52 14.03
C GLU A 172 30.93 14.37 15.19
N LEU A 173 30.68 15.45 15.91
CA LEU A 173 29.65 15.48 16.95
C LEU A 173 28.34 15.98 16.32
N SER A 174 27.26 15.27 16.52
CA SER A 174 25.92 15.63 16.11
C SER A 174 24.95 15.55 17.26
N TYR A 175 23.96 16.44 17.30
CA TYR A 175 22.88 16.40 18.26
C TYR A 175 21.61 15.85 17.58
N ASP A 176 21.09 14.76 18.12
CA ASP A 176 19.80 14.21 17.69
C ASP A 176 18.66 14.92 18.44
N SER A 177 17.97 15.82 17.77
CA SER A 177 16.90 16.61 18.37
C SER A 177 15.66 15.79 18.72
N PHE A 178 15.47 14.64 18.08
CA PHE A 178 14.36 13.73 18.34
C PHE A 178 14.61 12.90 19.62
N GLN A 179 15.79 12.31 19.73
CA GLN A 179 16.20 11.54 20.92
C GLN A 179 16.74 12.42 22.04
N LYS A 180 17.04 13.70 21.76
CA LYS A 180 17.67 14.67 22.68
C LYS A 180 19.02 14.19 23.21
N GLU A 181 19.78 13.52 22.37
CA GLU A 181 21.06 12.92 22.72
C GLU A 181 22.17 13.37 21.76
N TYR A 182 23.40 13.48 22.27
CA TYR A 182 24.58 13.66 21.46
C TYR A 182 25.03 12.34 20.86
N GLN A 183 25.47 12.37 19.61
CA GLN A 183 26.01 11.23 18.89
C GLN A 183 27.34 11.60 18.26
N VAL A 184 28.30 10.69 18.33
CA VAL A 184 29.51 10.75 17.52
C VAL A 184 29.27 9.98 16.22
N LEU A 185 29.54 10.65 15.11
CA LEU A 185 29.51 10.08 13.78
C LEU A 185 30.94 9.69 13.39
N LEU A 186 31.21 8.38 13.32
CA LEU A 186 32.46 7.85 12.78
C LEU A 186 32.34 7.78 11.26
N LYS A 187 33.05 8.63 10.54
CA LYS A 187 33.03 8.78 9.09
C LYS A 187 34.15 7.96 8.46
N GLY A 188 33.81 6.84 7.91
CA GLY A 188 34.62 6.06 6.97
C GLY A 188 34.00 6.16 5.58
N GLU A 189 33.99 5.06 4.83
CA GLU A 189 33.15 4.94 3.64
C GLU A 189 31.67 4.90 4.03
N MET A 190 31.38 4.29 5.18
CA MET A 190 30.10 4.37 5.85
C MET A 190 30.14 5.33 7.03
N THR A 191 28.95 5.80 7.45
CA THR A 191 28.81 6.59 8.68
C THR A 191 28.25 5.72 9.80
N HIS A 192 29.04 5.56 10.88
CA HIS A 192 28.64 4.82 12.06
C HIS A 192 28.24 5.78 13.17
N ARG A 193 26.98 5.76 13.57
CA ARG A 193 26.40 6.63 14.61
C ARG A 193 26.54 5.96 15.97
N VAL A 194 27.12 6.66 16.94
CA VAL A 194 27.36 6.17 18.29
C VAL A 194 26.79 7.15 19.30
N PRO A 195 25.74 6.78 20.04
CA PRO A 195 25.18 7.65 21.07
C PRO A 195 26.15 7.84 22.22
N ILE A 196 26.25 9.07 22.70
CA ILE A 196 27.14 9.47 23.82
C ILE A 196 26.36 9.48 25.12
N GLY A 197 26.90 8.76 26.12
CA GLY A 197 26.36 8.72 27.47
C GLY A 197 27.18 9.57 28.44
N THR A 198 26.88 9.44 29.73
CA THR A 198 27.50 10.22 30.80
C THR A 198 28.89 9.72 31.24
N SER A 199 29.24 8.48 30.89
CA SER A 199 30.52 7.88 31.30
C SER A 199 31.59 8.15 30.24
N ALA A 200 32.67 8.85 30.61
CA ALA A 200 33.79 9.17 29.71
C ALA A 200 34.43 7.91 29.11
N ALA A 201 34.94 6.99 29.90
CA ALA A 201 35.52 5.75 29.41
C ALA A 201 34.49 4.84 28.70
N GLY A 202 33.22 4.89 29.14
CA GLY A 202 32.12 4.15 28.50
C GLY A 202 31.83 4.63 27.09
N ASN A 203 32.02 5.91 26.80
CA ASN A 203 31.83 6.45 25.45
C ASN A 203 32.88 5.91 24.48
N ILE A 204 34.14 5.83 24.90
CA ILE A 204 35.19 5.22 24.07
C ILE A 204 34.90 3.75 23.84
N GLN A 205 34.43 3.00 24.84
CA GLN A 205 34.02 1.62 24.68
C GLN A 205 32.86 1.46 23.66
N ARG A 206 31.93 2.41 23.67
CA ARG A 206 30.82 2.41 22.66
C ARG A 206 31.34 2.62 21.24
N LEU A 207 32.35 3.49 21.05
CA LEU A 207 33.01 3.69 19.77
C LEU A 207 33.70 2.40 19.32
N ASP A 208 34.45 1.73 20.20
CA ASP A 208 35.11 0.45 19.92
C ASP A 208 34.08 -0.63 19.55
N ASN A 209 33.01 -0.75 20.33
CA ASN A 209 31.94 -1.72 20.05
C ASN A 209 31.23 -1.44 18.70
N ALA A 210 31.06 -0.17 18.36
CA ALA A 210 30.47 0.20 17.06
C ALA A 210 31.37 -0.21 15.88
N LEU A 211 32.70 -0.07 16.01
CA LEU A 211 33.66 -0.51 15.00
C LEU A 211 33.79 -2.04 14.98
N ALA A 212 33.82 -2.69 16.13
CA ALA A 212 33.82 -4.16 16.23
C ALA A 212 32.55 -4.80 15.68
N GLY A 213 31.43 -4.08 15.68
CA GLY A 213 30.14 -4.52 15.15
C GLY A 213 30.00 -4.41 13.64
N ILE A 214 30.97 -3.83 12.90
CA ILE A 214 30.87 -3.66 11.44
C ILE A 214 30.76 -5.01 10.70
N PRO A 215 31.53 -6.08 11.04
CA PRO A 215 31.38 -7.38 10.38
C PRO A 215 29.96 -7.97 10.47
N ALA A 216 29.31 -7.84 11.63
CA ALA A 216 27.92 -8.29 11.79
C ALA A 216 26.91 -7.49 10.93
N ARG A 217 27.22 -6.22 10.67
CA ARG A 217 26.41 -5.39 9.76
C ARG A 217 26.64 -5.77 8.30
N LEU A 218 27.87 -6.12 7.96
CA LEU A 218 28.21 -6.65 6.63
C LEU A 218 27.42 -7.93 6.36
N GLU A 219 27.47 -8.89 7.29
CA GLU A 219 26.73 -10.16 7.16
C GLU A 219 25.21 -9.91 6.97
N LYS A 220 24.63 -9.00 7.73
CA LYS A 220 23.22 -8.64 7.54
C LYS A 220 22.94 -8.02 6.17
N ALA A 221 23.84 -7.19 5.66
CA ALA A 221 23.69 -6.60 4.33
C ALA A 221 23.82 -7.67 3.22
N GLU A 222 24.69 -8.65 3.38
CA GLU A 222 24.82 -9.78 2.47
C GLU A 222 23.56 -10.64 2.48
N GLN A 223 23.04 -10.99 3.67
CA GLN A 223 21.75 -11.70 3.81
C GLN A 223 20.58 -10.93 3.18
N GLN A 224 20.56 -9.59 3.34
CA GLN A 224 19.56 -8.76 2.71
C GLN A 224 19.65 -8.78 1.18
N LEU A 225 20.86 -8.76 0.64
CA LEU A 225 21.10 -8.87 -0.80
C LEU A 225 20.58 -10.21 -1.36
N ASP A 226 20.86 -11.31 -0.68
CA ASP A 226 20.38 -12.62 -1.08
C ASP A 226 18.86 -12.72 -1.03
N ASN A 227 18.24 -12.16 0.02
CA ASN A 227 16.79 -12.10 0.12
C ASN A 227 16.18 -11.26 -1.02
N LEU A 228 16.77 -10.12 -1.37
CA LEU A 228 16.29 -9.26 -2.47
C LEU A 228 16.38 -10.01 -3.81
N ARG A 229 17.47 -10.76 -4.06
CA ARG A 229 17.63 -11.57 -5.28
C ARG A 229 16.59 -12.69 -5.35
N SER A 230 16.38 -13.42 -4.25
CA SER A 230 15.36 -14.46 -4.19
C SER A 230 13.95 -13.92 -4.43
N GLN A 231 13.64 -12.76 -3.87
CA GLN A 231 12.36 -12.08 -4.12
C GLN A 231 12.24 -11.61 -5.57
N GLN A 232 13.31 -11.11 -6.17
CA GLN A 232 13.34 -10.72 -7.58
C GLN A 232 13.10 -11.93 -8.49
N GLU A 233 13.76 -13.05 -8.24
CA GLU A 233 13.57 -14.30 -9.00
C GLU A 233 12.13 -14.82 -8.87
N ALA A 234 11.57 -14.81 -7.65
CA ALA A 234 10.18 -15.21 -7.42
C ALA A 234 9.19 -14.27 -8.15
N ALA A 235 9.42 -12.96 -8.10
CA ALA A 235 8.61 -11.99 -8.83
C ALA A 235 8.72 -12.18 -10.35
N GLN A 236 9.90 -12.51 -10.86
CA GLN A 236 10.13 -12.78 -12.28
C GLN A 236 9.43 -14.07 -12.75
N ALA A 237 9.41 -15.10 -11.90
CA ALA A 237 8.70 -16.35 -12.17
C ALA A 237 7.17 -16.21 -12.10
N GLU A 238 6.66 -15.21 -11.38
CA GLU A 238 5.24 -14.92 -11.27
C GLU A 238 4.74 -13.98 -12.38
N LEU A 239 5.64 -13.14 -12.92
CA LEU A 239 5.31 -12.20 -13.99
C LEU A 239 4.88 -12.94 -15.26
N GLY A 240 3.79 -12.48 -15.85
CA GLY A 240 3.25 -13.03 -17.10
C GLY A 240 2.45 -14.31 -16.93
N LYS A 241 2.21 -14.79 -15.72
CA LYS A 241 1.29 -15.91 -15.52
C LYS A 241 -0.13 -15.52 -15.93
N PRO A 242 -0.85 -16.37 -16.67
CA PRO A 242 -2.23 -16.10 -17.05
C PRO A 242 -3.14 -16.09 -15.82
N PHE A 243 -4.27 -15.40 -15.96
CA PHE A 243 -5.27 -15.41 -14.90
C PHE A 243 -5.79 -16.85 -14.68
N PRO A 244 -5.76 -17.40 -13.47
CA PRO A 244 -6.07 -18.81 -13.23
C PRO A 244 -7.50 -19.23 -13.61
N GLN A 245 -8.45 -18.29 -13.54
CA GLN A 245 -9.87 -18.51 -13.81
C GLN A 245 -10.31 -17.96 -15.17
N GLU A 246 -9.37 -17.77 -16.12
CA GLU A 246 -9.67 -17.25 -17.46
C GLU A 246 -10.64 -18.13 -18.22
N ALA A 247 -10.47 -19.45 -18.14
CA ALA A 247 -11.36 -20.43 -18.80
C ALA A 247 -12.78 -20.39 -18.20
N GLU A 248 -12.89 -20.33 -16.89
CA GLU A 248 -14.17 -20.21 -16.19
C GLU A 248 -14.89 -18.90 -16.55
N LEU A 249 -14.15 -17.79 -16.58
CA LEU A 249 -14.71 -16.50 -17.00
C LEU A 249 -15.21 -16.54 -18.44
N ALA A 250 -14.45 -17.16 -19.35
CA ALA A 250 -14.85 -17.29 -20.76
C ALA A 250 -16.12 -18.15 -20.91
N GLU A 251 -16.18 -19.30 -20.24
CA GLU A 251 -17.33 -20.20 -20.28
C GLU A 251 -18.59 -19.52 -19.74
N LYS A 252 -18.52 -18.95 -18.53
CA LYS A 252 -19.67 -18.28 -17.91
C LYS A 252 -20.12 -17.05 -18.71
N SER A 253 -19.16 -16.27 -19.28
CA SER A 253 -19.50 -15.13 -20.13
C SER A 253 -20.18 -15.54 -21.43
N ALA A 254 -19.76 -16.64 -22.05
CA ALA A 254 -20.42 -17.18 -23.24
C ALA A 254 -21.84 -17.65 -22.92
N ARG A 255 -22.02 -18.38 -21.81
CA ARG A 255 -23.33 -18.85 -21.38
C ARG A 255 -24.28 -17.69 -21.05
N LEU A 256 -23.77 -16.65 -20.39
CA LEU A 256 -24.52 -15.43 -20.11
C LEU A 256 -24.99 -14.76 -21.40
N ALA A 257 -24.11 -14.63 -22.39
CA ALA A 257 -24.46 -14.05 -23.69
C ALA A 257 -25.52 -14.87 -24.44
N GLU A 258 -25.49 -16.21 -24.31
CA GLU A 258 -26.55 -17.08 -24.91
C GLU A 258 -27.90 -16.83 -24.23
N LEU A 259 -27.96 -16.76 -22.91
CA LEU A 259 -29.17 -16.47 -22.16
C LEU A 259 -29.71 -15.07 -22.46
N ASP A 260 -28.83 -14.08 -22.57
CA ASP A 260 -29.22 -12.72 -22.98
C ASP A 260 -29.85 -12.70 -24.37
N ALA A 261 -29.28 -13.45 -25.32
CA ALA A 261 -29.83 -13.53 -26.66
C ALA A 261 -31.21 -14.21 -26.67
N LEU A 262 -31.39 -15.30 -25.93
CA LEU A 262 -32.66 -16.02 -25.82
C LEU A 262 -33.75 -15.15 -25.20
N LEU A 263 -33.48 -14.52 -24.07
CA LEU A 263 -34.43 -13.67 -23.36
C LEU A 263 -34.81 -12.39 -24.15
N ASN A 264 -33.86 -11.81 -24.89
CA ASN A 264 -34.13 -10.66 -25.78
C ASN A 264 -34.90 -11.05 -27.06
N MET A 265 -34.84 -12.29 -27.50
CA MET A 265 -35.67 -12.79 -28.59
C MET A 265 -37.13 -12.97 -28.20
N ASP A 266 -37.37 -13.52 -26.96
CA ASP A 266 -38.72 -13.66 -26.42
C ASP A 266 -39.41 -12.30 -26.21
N ASP A 267 -38.67 -11.25 -25.85
CA ASP A 267 -39.17 -9.87 -25.71
C ASP A 267 -39.61 -9.30 -27.08
N ARG A 268 -38.89 -9.61 -28.19
CA ARG A 268 -39.23 -9.11 -29.52
C ARG A 268 -40.43 -9.83 -30.14
N GLU A 269 -40.67 -11.10 -29.79
CA GLU A 269 -41.86 -11.84 -30.25
C GLU A 269 -43.13 -11.42 -29.49
N ASN A 270 -42.98 -10.88 -28.25
CA ASN A 270 -44.11 -10.38 -27.48
C ASN A 270 -44.47 -8.91 -27.77
N ASP A 271 -43.61 -8.17 -28.47
CA ASP A 271 -43.83 -6.79 -28.92
C ASP A 271 -44.38 -6.78 -30.34
N ASP A 272 -45.53 -7.46 -30.57
CA ASP A 272 -46.27 -7.40 -31.81
C ASP A 272 -46.99 -6.04 -31.91
N PRO A 273 -46.56 -5.13 -32.82
CA PRO A 273 -47.10 -3.77 -32.90
C PRO A 273 -48.55 -3.72 -33.43
N ASP A 274 -49.14 -4.87 -33.86
CA ASP A 274 -50.50 -4.93 -34.35
C ASP A 274 -51.58 -5.15 -33.25
N ARG A 275 -51.16 -5.43 -32.00
CA ARG A 275 -52.10 -5.62 -30.88
C ARG A 275 -52.60 -4.34 -30.22
N GLU A 276 -51.96 -3.20 -30.45
CA GLU A 276 -52.34 -1.90 -29.86
C GLU A 276 -53.35 -1.09 -30.71
N ARG A 277 -53.80 -1.57 -31.89
CA ARG A 277 -54.74 -0.82 -32.73
C ARG A 277 -56.21 -0.98 -32.44
N THR A 278 -56.62 -1.68 -31.41
CA THR A 278 -58.05 -1.93 -31.16
C THR A 278 -58.65 -1.39 -29.88
N THR A 279 -57.95 -0.54 -29.13
CA THR A 279 -58.61 0.24 -28.04
C THR A 279 -58.08 1.64 -27.95
N GLU A 280 -58.35 2.51 -28.91
CA GLU A 280 -58.31 3.94 -28.71
C GLU A 280 -59.42 4.32 -27.70
N LYS A 281 -59.04 4.40 -26.42
CA LYS A 281 -59.82 5.18 -25.44
C LYS A 281 -59.62 6.65 -25.77
N PRO A 282 -60.70 7.44 -25.95
CA PRO A 282 -60.57 8.86 -26.26
C PRO A 282 -59.78 9.56 -25.12
N SER A 283 -58.79 10.31 -25.52
CA SER A 283 -57.94 11.07 -24.59
C SER A 283 -58.80 11.95 -23.70
N VAL A 284 -58.56 11.92 -22.40
CA VAL A 284 -59.22 12.76 -21.38
C VAL A 284 -59.13 14.24 -21.73
N LEU A 285 -58.15 14.67 -22.53
CA LEU A 285 -57.98 15.99 -23.10
C LEU A 285 -58.99 16.32 -24.17
N ALA A 286 -59.48 15.35 -24.92
CA ALA A 286 -60.55 15.55 -25.91
C ALA A 286 -61.90 15.74 -25.25
N GLU A 287 -62.20 14.97 -24.19
CA GLU A 287 -63.43 15.15 -23.38
C GLU A 287 -63.48 16.52 -22.65
N LEU A 288 -62.35 17.02 -22.16
CA LEU A 288 -62.27 18.34 -21.52
C LEU A 288 -62.40 19.47 -22.51
N ARG A 289 -61.98 19.31 -23.78
CA ARG A 289 -62.16 20.33 -24.82
C ARG A 289 -63.61 20.43 -25.29
N ASP A 290 -64.30 19.31 -25.35
CA ASP A 290 -65.73 19.29 -25.74
C ASP A 290 -66.65 19.86 -24.63
N ARG A 291 -66.23 19.75 -23.36
CA ARG A 291 -66.91 20.41 -22.23
C ARG A 291 -66.70 21.92 -22.15
N ALA A 292 -65.55 22.41 -22.59
CA ALA A 292 -65.21 23.83 -22.58
C ALA A 292 -65.83 24.60 -23.76
N GLY A 293 -66.27 23.94 -24.80
CA GLY A 293 -66.90 24.55 -25.97
C GLY A 293 -68.43 24.67 -25.91
N ARG A 294 -69.07 24.30 -24.76
CA ARG A 294 -70.54 24.37 -24.55
C ARG A 294 -70.95 25.34 -23.43
N ILE A 295 -70.20 26.43 -23.21
CA ILE A 295 -70.63 27.55 -22.40
C ILE A 295 -70.70 28.80 -23.29
#